data_cc0f0e94727857442016db73d11a84af
#
_entry.id   cc0f0e94727857442016db73d11a84af
#
_cell.length_a   1.000
_cell.length_b   1.000
_cell.length_c   1.000
_cell.angle_alpha   90.00
_cell.angle_beta   90.00
_cell.angle_gamma   90.00
#
_symmetry.space_group_name_H-M   'P 1'
#
loop_
_entity.id
_entity.type
_entity.pdbx_description
1 polymer ?
#
loop_
_entity_poly.entity_id
_entity_poly.type
_entity_poly.pdbx_seq_one_letter_code
_entity_poly.pdbx_strand_id
1 'polypeptide(L)'
;MGKRGPRPEPTVIKMAKGNPGNRPLRKREAKPGRTAIEPPEYLSGKSLEKWNHLEPILNPCGLLTQADVETLGRYCTMWEQWCKYLEQCRRGLDVLVLRDDNGKVKYMQTSPAASQLNKLAQSMLRIEQEFGMTPSARTGIDATDQKKNPLDEFIA
;
A
#
# COMPACT_ATOMS: atom_id res chain seq x y z
N MET A 1 -11.76 -6.53 -27.65
CA MET A 1 -10.41 -6.13 -28.07
C MET A 1 -9.66 -5.52 -26.88
N GLY A 2 -8.62 -6.20 -26.34
CA GLY A 2 -7.79 -5.68 -25.26
C GLY A 2 -6.92 -4.52 -25.76
N LYS A 3 -6.90 -3.41 -25.02
CA LYS A 3 -6.00 -2.29 -25.32
C LYS A 3 -4.57 -2.71 -25.02
N ARG A 4 -3.71 -2.71 -26.05
CA ARG A 4 -2.26 -2.93 -25.89
C ARG A 4 -1.62 -1.67 -25.28
N GLY A 5 -0.73 -1.85 -24.32
CA GLY A 5 0.02 -0.78 -23.68
C GLY A 5 -0.10 -0.77 -22.15
N PRO A 6 0.74 0.00 -21.45
CA PRO A 6 0.66 0.17 -20.01
C PRO A 6 -0.69 0.78 -19.60
N ARG A 7 -1.15 0.45 -18.41
CA ARG A 7 -2.41 1.01 -17.87
C ARG A 7 -2.35 2.54 -17.89
N PRO A 8 -3.43 3.21 -18.30
CA PRO A 8 -3.45 4.67 -18.31
C PRO A 8 -3.40 5.20 -16.88
N GLU A 9 -2.48 6.11 -16.63
CA GLU A 9 -2.37 6.83 -15.36
C GLU A 9 -3.56 7.78 -15.15
N PRO A 10 -4.07 7.91 -13.90
CA PRO A 10 -5.08 8.91 -13.56
C PRO A 10 -4.65 10.34 -13.92
N THR A 11 -5.62 11.18 -14.28
CA THR A 11 -5.35 12.57 -14.70
C THR A 11 -4.67 13.38 -13.60
N VAL A 12 -5.04 13.16 -12.33
CA VAL A 12 -4.42 13.80 -11.16
C VAL A 12 -2.91 13.51 -11.10
N ILE A 13 -2.53 12.24 -11.27
CA ILE A 13 -1.12 11.82 -11.28
C ILE A 13 -0.38 12.41 -12.48
N LYS A 14 -1.01 12.47 -13.67
CA LYS A 14 -0.40 13.10 -14.85
C LYS A 14 -0.17 14.59 -14.66
N MET A 15 -1.11 15.32 -14.06
CA MET A 15 -0.96 16.74 -13.76
C MET A 15 0.16 16.96 -12.75
N ALA A 16 0.21 16.16 -11.69
CA ALA A 16 1.26 16.20 -10.68
C ALA A 16 2.66 15.96 -11.26
N LYS A 17 2.79 15.11 -12.31
CA LYS A 17 4.03 14.89 -13.06
C LYS A 17 4.35 15.97 -14.11
N GLY A 18 3.59 17.08 -14.13
CA GLY A 18 3.77 18.15 -15.13
C GLY A 18 3.38 17.75 -16.56
N ASN A 19 2.63 16.66 -16.74
CA ASN A 19 2.18 16.14 -18.04
C ASN A 19 3.31 16.06 -19.09
N PRO A 20 4.42 15.35 -18.86
CA PRO A 20 5.53 15.25 -19.79
C PRO A 20 5.02 14.70 -21.14
N GLY A 21 5.19 15.47 -22.20
CA GLY A 21 4.71 15.17 -23.55
C GLY A 21 3.39 15.83 -23.93
N ASN A 22 2.86 16.77 -23.13
CA ASN A 22 1.69 17.65 -23.41
C ASN A 22 0.47 16.89 -23.99
N ARG A 23 0.24 15.66 -23.54
CA ARG A 23 -0.88 14.84 -24.03
C ARG A 23 -2.20 15.36 -23.44
N PRO A 24 -3.28 15.40 -24.23
CA PRO A 24 -4.58 15.85 -23.75
C PRO A 24 -5.03 15.04 -22.52
N LEU A 25 -5.45 15.75 -21.48
CA LEU A 25 -5.97 15.15 -20.26
C LEU A 25 -7.37 14.60 -20.50
N ARG A 26 -7.70 13.49 -19.83
CA ARG A 26 -9.04 12.89 -19.94
C ARG A 26 -10.07 13.76 -19.23
N LYS A 27 -10.99 14.35 -19.98
CA LYS A 27 -12.07 15.21 -19.43
C LYS A 27 -13.17 14.43 -18.68
N ARG A 28 -13.28 13.12 -18.91
CA ARG A 28 -14.30 12.23 -18.32
C ARG A 28 -13.66 11.14 -17.47
N GLU A 29 -12.86 11.52 -16.51
CA GLU A 29 -12.36 10.60 -15.50
C GLU A 29 -13.31 10.61 -14.30
N ALA A 30 -13.69 9.42 -13.80
CA ALA A 30 -14.47 9.32 -12.58
C ALA A 30 -13.65 9.93 -11.42
N LYS A 31 -14.21 10.95 -10.78
CA LYS A 31 -13.65 11.54 -9.57
C LYS A 31 -14.52 11.07 -8.40
N PRO A 32 -14.11 10.04 -7.65
CA PRO A 32 -14.83 9.64 -6.45
C PRO A 32 -14.90 10.82 -5.46
N GLY A 33 -16.06 10.98 -4.82
CA GLY A 33 -16.24 12.07 -3.84
C GLY A 33 -15.32 11.89 -2.62
N ARG A 34 -14.83 13.00 -2.07
CA ARG A 34 -14.14 13.04 -0.78
C ARG A 34 -15.20 13.02 0.32
N THR A 35 -15.56 11.85 0.79
CA THR A 35 -16.47 11.65 1.93
C THR A 35 -15.67 11.12 3.11
N ALA A 36 -16.17 11.26 4.33
CA ALA A 36 -15.60 10.55 5.48
C ALA A 36 -15.52 9.05 5.14
N ILE A 37 -14.33 8.49 5.31
CA ILE A 37 -14.03 7.12 4.89
C ILE A 37 -13.98 6.28 6.15
N GLU A 38 -15.00 5.43 6.31
CA GLU A 38 -15.07 4.51 7.44
C GLU A 38 -14.33 3.19 7.12
N PRO A 39 -13.72 2.57 8.14
CA PRO A 39 -13.09 1.28 7.97
C PRO A 39 -14.13 0.20 7.65
N PRO A 40 -13.80 -0.78 6.79
CA PRO A 40 -14.66 -1.94 6.58
C PRO A 40 -14.92 -2.71 7.89
N GLU A 41 -16.14 -3.22 8.07
CA GLU A 41 -16.59 -3.91 9.28
C GLU A 41 -15.73 -5.14 9.65
N TYR A 42 -15.12 -5.79 8.67
CA TYR A 42 -14.27 -6.95 8.90
C TYR A 42 -12.90 -6.63 9.51
N LEU A 43 -12.51 -5.36 9.59
CA LEU A 43 -11.24 -4.98 10.20
C LEU A 43 -11.36 -4.98 11.73
N SER A 44 -10.39 -5.62 12.38
CA SER A 44 -10.32 -5.70 13.84
C SER A 44 -8.87 -5.78 14.31
N GLY A 45 -8.63 -5.51 15.60
CA GLY A 45 -7.29 -5.61 16.17
C GLY A 45 -6.23 -4.84 15.38
N LYS A 46 -5.13 -5.50 15.02
CA LYS A 46 -4.00 -4.87 14.33
C LYS A 46 -4.33 -4.37 12.92
N SER A 47 -5.26 -5.00 12.22
CA SER A 47 -5.68 -4.52 10.89
C SER A 47 -6.45 -3.21 10.99
N LEU A 48 -7.31 -3.04 12.01
CA LEU A 48 -8.00 -1.79 12.28
C LEU A 48 -7.03 -0.69 12.77
N GLU A 49 -6.08 -1.02 13.63
CA GLU A 49 -5.02 -0.09 14.04
C GLU A 49 -4.23 0.44 12.83
N LYS A 50 -3.90 -0.46 11.90
CA LYS A 50 -3.20 -0.08 10.67
C LYS A 50 -4.03 0.83 9.78
N TRP A 51 -5.33 0.58 9.65
CA TRP A 51 -6.28 1.45 8.96
C TRP A 51 -6.30 2.84 9.59
N ASN A 52 -6.52 2.93 10.89
CA ASN A 52 -6.59 4.19 11.65
C ASN A 52 -5.28 5.00 11.58
N HIS A 53 -4.16 4.33 11.33
CA HIS A 53 -2.88 5.00 11.08
C HIS A 53 -2.76 5.55 9.66
N LEU A 54 -3.24 4.83 8.65
CA LEU A 54 -3.05 5.20 7.24
C LEU A 54 -4.11 6.17 6.70
N GLU A 55 -5.36 6.01 7.10
CA GLU A 55 -6.47 6.84 6.64
C GLU A 55 -6.19 8.34 6.84
N PRO A 56 -5.78 8.82 8.04
CA PRO A 56 -5.49 10.23 8.27
C PRO A 56 -4.32 10.78 7.44
N ILE A 57 -3.47 9.92 6.92
CA ILE A 57 -2.33 10.29 6.07
C ILE A 57 -2.75 10.36 4.59
N LEU A 58 -3.49 9.37 4.12
CA LEU A 58 -3.83 9.20 2.71
C LEU A 58 -5.02 10.06 2.28
N ASN A 59 -6.02 10.22 3.14
CA ASN A 59 -7.25 10.94 2.84
C ASN A 59 -6.99 12.45 2.59
N PRO A 60 -6.24 13.18 3.43
CA PRO A 60 -5.92 14.59 3.15
C PRO A 60 -5.13 14.79 1.85
N CYS A 61 -4.27 13.83 1.50
CA CYS A 61 -3.51 13.86 0.25
C CYS A 61 -4.37 13.59 -1.00
N GLY A 62 -5.66 13.24 -0.83
CA GLY A 62 -6.53 12.86 -1.94
C GLY A 62 -6.15 11.52 -2.59
N LEU A 63 -5.35 10.72 -1.92
CA LEU A 63 -4.89 9.40 -2.37
C LEU A 63 -5.85 8.28 -1.98
N LEU A 64 -6.80 8.58 -1.09
CA LEU A 64 -7.82 7.64 -0.63
C LEU A 64 -9.20 8.19 -0.97
N THR A 65 -10.01 7.36 -1.61
CA THR A 65 -11.40 7.65 -1.99
C THR A 65 -12.31 6.52 -1.54
N GLN A 66 -13.63 6.74 -1.60
CA GLN A 66 -14.61 5.69 -1.28
C GLN A 66 -14.43 4.42 -2.13
N ALA A 67 -13.90 4.54 -3.35
CA ALA A 67 -13.64 3.39 -4.21
C ALA A 67 -12.44 2.54 -3.75
N ASP A 68 -11.58 3.10 -2.91
CA ASP A 68 -10.33 2.46 -2.49
C ASP A 68 -10.45 1.77 -1.12
N VAL A 69 -11.59 1.92 -0.44
CA VAL A 69 -11.87 1.39 0.92
C VAL A 69 -11.51 -0.09 1.01
N GLU A 70 -12.03 -0.90 0.09
CA GLU A 70 -11.78 -2.34 0.08
C GLU A 70 -10.32 -2.70 -0.24
N THR A 71 -9.65 -1.89 -1.05
CA THR A 71 -8.24 -2.10 -1.40
C THR A 71 -7.34 -1.82 -0.20
N LEU A 72 -7.57 -0.71 0.49
CA LEU A 72 -6.86 -0.38 1.72
C LEU A 72 -7.18 -1.37 2.85
N GLY A 73 -8.46 -1.80 2.96
CA GLY A 73 -8.88 -2.82 3.93
C GLY A 73 -8.15 -4.14 3.74
N ARG A 74 -8.04 -4.63 2.49
CA ARG A 74 -7.23 -5.82 2.17
C ARG A 74 -5.76 -5.64 2.51
N TYR A 75 -5.19 -4.46 2.25
CA TYR A 75 -3.82 -4.14 2.65
C TYR A 75 -3.64 -4.27 4.17
N CYS A 76 -4.54 -3.70 4.96
CA CYS A 76 -4.49 -3.76 6.42
C CYS A 76 -4.58 -5.20 6.95
N THR A 77 -5.44 -6.04 6.34
CA THR A 77 -5.54 -7.47 6.67
C THR A 77 -4.26 -8.23 6.30
N MET A 78 -3.67 -7.96 5.13
CA MET A 78 -2.39 -8.55 4.74
C MET A 78 -1.26 -8.11 5.67
N TRP A 79 -1.24 -6.86 6.11
CA TRP A 79 -0.26 -6.36 7.08
C TRP A 79 -0.36 -7.07 8.42
N GLU A 80 -1.57 -7.31 8.93
CA GLU A 80 -1.77 -8.10 10.16
C GLU A 80 -1.23 -9.52 10.01
N GLN A 81 -1.54 -10.19 8.89
CA GLN A 81 -1.03 -11.53 8.62
C GLN A 81 0.49 -11.56 8.48
N TRP A 82 1.06 -10.56 7.81
CA TRP A 82 2.50 -10.38 7.69
C TRP A 82 3.16 -10.27 9.05
N CYS A 83 2.59 -9.49 9.98
CA CYS A 83 3.07 -9.38 11.35
C CYS A 83 3.04 -10.73 12.10
N LYS A 84 1.98 -11.54 11.90
CA LYS A 84 1.87 -12.88 12.50
C LYS A 84 2.97 -13.82 11.99
N TYR A 85 3.21 -13.85 10.68
CA TYR A 85 4.28 -14.67 10.11
C TYR A 85 5.68 -14.17 10.48
N LEU A 86 5.86 -12.85 10.55
CA LEU A 86 7.12 -12.26 11.02
C LEU A 86 7.45 -12.70 12.44
N GLU A 87 6.45 -12.71 13.32
CA GLU A 87 6.61 -13.17 14.70
C GLU A 87 7.00 -14.67 14.77
N GLN A 88 6.39 -15.51 13.92
CA GLN A 88 6.77 -16.93 13.82
C GLN A 88 8.22 -17.09 13.35
N CYS A 89 8.63 -16.37 12.33
CA CYS A 89 10.01 -16.40 11.84
C CYS A 89 11.01 -15.92 12.90
N ARG A 90 10.69 -14.88 13.66
CA ARG A 90 11.52 -14.38 14.78
C ARG A 90 11.70 -15.39 15.90
N ARG A 91 10.77 -16.33 16.07
CA ARG A 91 10.87 -17.47 17.01
C ARG A 91 11.69 -18.62 16.47
N GLY A 92 12.37 -18.47 15.34
CA GLY A 92 13.18 -19.51 14.72
C GLY A 92 12.39 -20.52 13.87
N LEU A 93 11.16 -20.17 13.47
CA LEU A 93 10.32 -20.99 12.61
C LEU A 93 10.41 -20.58 11.12
N ASP A 94 11.51 -19.97 10.74
CA ASP A 94 11.80 -19.56 9.36
C ASP A 94 12.32 -20.69 8.49
N VAL A 95 13.03 -21.66 9.10
CA VAL A 95 13.57 -22.85 8.45
C VAL A 95 13.05 -24.11 9.11
N LEU A 96 12.59 -25.06 8.32
CA LEU A 96 12.28 -26.40 8.75
C LEU A 96 13.51 -27.28 8.55
N VAL A 97 13.99 -27.86 9.65
CA VAL A 97 15.12 -28.80 9.65
C VAL A 97 14.55 -30.21 9.80
N LEU A 98 14.64 -31.00 8.75
CA LEU A 98 14.27 -32.39 8.80
C LEU A 98 15.52 -33.23 9.16
N ARG A 99 15.32 -34.09 10.14
CA ARG A 99 16.37 -35.01 10.64
C ARG A 99 16.02 -36.47 10.31
N ASP A 100 17.04 -37.29 10.18
CA ASP A 100 16.89 -38.74 10.06
C ASP A 100 16.68 -39.38 11.44
N ASP A 101 16.45 -40.71 11.45
CA ASP A 101 16.23 -41.47 12.66
C ASP A 101 17.43 -41.47 13.65
N ASN A 102 18.61 -41.08 13.17
CA ASN A 102 19.84 -40.88 13.94
C ASN A 102 20.06 -39.44 14.43
N GLY A 103 19.07 -38.55 14.19
CA GLY A 103 19.14 -37.15 14.58
C GLY A 103 20.00 -36.26 13.68
N LYS A 104 20.60 -36.77 12.60
CA LYS A 104 21.37 -35.99 11.63
C LYS A 104 20.42 -35.19 10.73
N VAL A 105 20.86 -33.98 10.36
CA VAL A 105 20.12 -33.16 9.43
C VAL A 105 20.09 -33.80 8.06
N LYS A 106 18.89 -34.18 7.60
CA LYS A 106 18.65 -34.77 6.29
C LYS A 106 18.55 -33.67 5.21
N TYR A 107 17.76 -32.63 5.47
CA TYR A 107 17.70 -31.46 4.64
C TYR A 107 17.04 -30.28 5.41
N MET A 108 17.22 -29.08 4.87
CA MET A 108 16.61 -27.87 5.36
C MET A 108 15.73 -27.28 4.26
N GLN A 109 14.57 -26.73 4.63
CA GLN A 109 13.71 -26.02 3.69
C GLN A 109 13.11 -24.79 4.33
N THR A 110 12.80 -23.80 3.51
CA THR A 110 12.07 -22.61 3.94
C THR A 110 10.72 -23.00 4.50
N SER A 111 10.38 -22.48 5.66
CA SER A 111 9.10 -22.77 6.28
C SER A 111 7.93 -22.16 5.48
N PRO A 112 6.71 -22.72 5.61
CA PRO A 112 5.52 -22.09 5.06
C PRO A 112 5.32 -20.64 5.55
N ALA A 113 5.67 -20.35 6.81
CA ALA A 113 5.56 -19.02 7.39
C ALA A 113 6.48 -18.01 6.67
N ALA A 114 7.75 -18.36 6.46
CA ALA A 114 8.69 -17.52 5.72
C ALA A 114 8.28 -17.33 4.26
N SER A 115 7.75 -18.37 3.63
CA SER A 115 7.23 -18.31 2.25
C SER A 115 6.03 -17.36 2.15
N GLN A 116 5.09 -17.42 3.09
CA GLN A 116 3.93 -16.51 3.14
C GLN A 116 4.35 -15.09 3.47
N LEU A 117 5.30 -14.89 4.37
CA LEU A 117 5.86 -13.57 4.69
C LEU A 117 6.35 -12.85 3.43
N ASN A 118 7.14 -13.55 2.60
CA ASN A 118 7.66 -12.99 1.35
C ASN A 118 6.56 -12.70 0.31
N LYS A 119 5.57 -13.58 0.16
CA LYS A 119 4.44 -13.37 -0.75
C LYS A 119 3.61 -12.15 -0.35
N LEU A 120 3.31 -12.02 0.94
CA LEU A 120 2.58 -10.88 1.47
C LEU A 120 3.36 -9.58 1.28
N ALA A 121 4.67 -9.56 1.56
CA ALA A 121 5.51 -8.38 1.35
C ALA A 121 5.47 -7.90 -0.11
N GLN A 122 5.56 -8.83 -1.08
CA GLN A 122 5.46 -8.48 -2.51
C GLN A 122 4.07 -7.94 -2.90
N SER A 123 3.00 -8.52 -2.36
CA SER A 123 1.64 -8.07 -2.63
C SER A 123 1.37 -6.71 -2.02
N MET A 124 1.84 -6.47 -0.80
CA MET A 124 1.74 -5.20 -0.09
C MET A 124 2.50 -4.10 -0.82
N LEU A 125 3.73 -4.37 -1.29
CA LEU A 125 4.54 -3.41 -2.04
C LEU A 125 3.81 -2.88 -3.29
N ARG A 126 3.05 -3.71 -3.98
CA ARG A 126 2.26 -3.29 -5.15
C ARG A 126 1.17 -2.29 -4.75
N ILE A 127 0.46 -2.55 -3.66
CA ILE A 127 -0.58 -1.65 -3.14
C ILE A 127 0.07 -0.35 -2.62
N GLU A 128 1.19 -0.44 -1.91
CA GLU A 128 1.96 0.72 -1.44
C GLU A 128 2.38 1.64 -2.58
N GLN A 129 2.78 1.08 -3.72
CA GLN A 129 3.10 1.86 -4.92
C GLN A 129 1.87 2.56 -5.50
N GLU A 130 0.71 1.90 -5.52
CA GLU A 130 -0.53 2.48 -6.03
C GLU A 130 -1.04 3.64 -5.15
N PHE A 131 -0.89 3.53 -3.82
CA PHE A 131 -1.23 4.58 -2.86
C PHE A 131 -0.13 5.63 -2.63
N GLY A 132 0.97 5.58 -3.40
CA GLY A 132 2.05 6.55 -3.24
C GLY A 132 2.82 6.46 -1.92
N MET A 133 2.77 5.31 -1.24
CA MET A 133 3.46 5.14 0.05
C MET A 133 4.96 4.94 -0.10
N THR A 134 5.46 4.63 -1.31
CA THR A 134 6.89 4.50 -1.58
C THR A 134 7.51 5.84 -2.02
N PRO A 135 8.81 6.11 -1.73
CA PRO A 135 9.46 7.33 -2.17
C PRO A 135 9.38 7.55 -3.68
N SER A 136 9.59 6.51 -4.49
CA SER A 136 9.51 6.58 -5.94
C SER A 136 8.11 6.87 -6.47
N ALA A 137 7.08 6.37 -5.79
CA ALA A 137 5.70 6.68 -6.17
C ALA A 137 5.33 8.12 -5.80
N ARG A 138 5.90 8.68 -4.72
CA ARG A 138 5.68 10.07 -4.29
C ARG A 138 6.34 11.11 -5.18
N THR A 139 7.47 10.80 -5.82
CA THR A 139 8.14 11.76 -6.74
C THR A 139 7.28 12.12 -7.95
N GLY A 140 6.18 11.42 -8.18
CA GLY A 140 5.18 11.76 -9.19
C GLY A 140 3.89 12.38 -8.62
N ILE A 141 3.84 12.70 -7.33
CA ILE A 141 2.69 13.31 -6.67
C ILE A 141 3.14 14.69 -6.18
N ASP A 142 2.76 15.75 -6.93
CA ASP A 142 2.91 17.12 -6.42
C ASP A 142 1.98 17.27 -5.20
N ALA A 143 2.56 17.66 -4.08
CA ALA A 143 1.85 18.02 -2.86
C ALA A 143 1.16 19.41 -3.04
N THR A 144 0.29 19.54 -4.05
CA THR A 144 -0.36 20.80 -4.43
C THR A 144 -1.63 21.07 -3.61
N ASP A 145 -1.72 20.57 -2.39
CA ASP A 145 -2.75 21.00 -1.43
C ASP A 145 -2.25 20.92 0.03
N GLN A 146 -0.99 21.26 0.26
CA GLN A 146 -0.67 21.80 1.56
C GLN A 146 -1.37 23.15 1.64
N LYS A 147 -2.49 23.22 2.38
CA LYS A 147 -3.02 24.47 2.90
C LYS A 147 -1.82 25.26 3.37
N LYS A 148 -1.63 26.47 2.80
CA LYS A 148 -0.60 27.42 3.23
C LYS A 148 -0.47 27.35 4.74
N ASN A 149 0.71 27.01 5.21
CA ASN A 149 0.98 26.96 6.63
C ASN A 149 0.67 28.38 7.16
N PRO A 150 -0.17 28.56 8.20
CA PRO A 150 -0.47 29.88 8.73
C PRO A 150 0.78 30.70 9.11
N LEU A 151 1.94 30.04 9.23
CA LEU A 151 3.22 30.69 9.49
C LEU A 151 3.85 31.33 8.25
N ASP A 152 3.43 30.99 7.02
CA ASP A 152 3.97 31.60 5.80
C ASP A 152 3.45 33.04 5.60
N GLU A 153 2.37 33.44 6.27
CA GLU A 153 1.87 34.82 6.29
C GLU A 153 2.67 35.74 7.23
N PHE A 154 3.52 35.19 8.11
CA PHE A 154 4.34 35.98 9.04
C PHE A 154 5.76 36.27 8.54
N ILE A 155 6.16 35.72 7.38
CA ILE A 155 7.53 35.85 6.81
C ILE A 155 7.55 36.69 5.53
N ALA A 156 6.43 37.27 5.14
CA ALA A 156 6.35 38.18 3.98
C ALA A 156 6.44 39.66 4.39
#